data_98dfecbed27dc0ef87c0370e2f482038
#
_entry.id   98dfecbed27dc0ef87c0370e2f482038
#
_cell.length_a   1.000
_cell.length_b   1.000
_cell.length_c   1.000
_cell.angle_alpha   90.00
_cell.angle_beta   90.00
_cell.angle_gamma   90.00
#
_symmetry.space_group_name_H-M   'P 1'
#
loop_
_entity.id
_entity.type
_entity.pdbx_description
1 polymer ?
#
loop_
_entity_poly.entity_id
_entity_poly.type
_entity_poly.pdbx_seq_one_letter_code
_entity_poly.pdbx_strand_id
1 'polypeptide(L)'
;MKQKIAEFSFLHVFAILLVVIGHSFFQMESPIVDWIYQFHVPLFFFVSGYLFNVSVKGKQIQPHIFLSRKAVRLLLPYFALSTLLFVPKVLLSQFMVRPIQASWSEYVLMLIYPYRNVNGSYWFLPTLFLLFFLQ
;
A
#
# COMPACT_ATOMS: atom_id res chain seq x y z
N MET A 1 28.63 -3.50 0.43
CA MET A 1 27.37 -2.98 1.03
C MET A 1 26.60 -2.07 0.08
N LYS A 2 27.21 -1.06 -0.57
CA LYS A 2 26.56 -0.17 -1.54
C LYS A 2 25.92 -0.91 -2.74
N GLN A 3 26.58 -1.92 -3.30
CA GLN A 3 26.08 -2.71 -4.43
C GLN A 3 24.80 -3.49 -4.07
N LYS A 4 24.76 -4.13 -2.91
CA LYS A 4 23.54 -4.82 -2.44
C LYS A 4 22.33 -3.87 -2.25
N ILE A 5 22.56 -2.65 -1.80
CA ILE A 5 21.51 -1.63 -1.67
C ILE A 5 20.97 -1.24 -3.06
N ALA A 6 21.84 -1.14 -4.07
CA ALA A 6 21.44 -0.84 -5.45
C ALA A 6 20.57 -1.97 -6.05
N GLU A 7 20.94 -3.23 -5.84
CA GLU A 7 20.18 -4.40 -6.31
C GLU A 7 18.78 -4.44 -5.69
N PHE A 8 18.66 -4.17 -4.38
CA PHE A 8 17.36 -4.12 -3.71
C PHE A 8 16.54 -2.88 -4.07
N SER A 9 17.18 -1.76 -4.38
CA SER A 9 16.49 -0.58 -4.93
C SER A 9 15.90 -0.89 -6.30
N PHE A 10 16.61 -1.64 -7.13
CA PHE A 10 16.08 -2.10 -8.42
C PHE A 10 14.87 -3.02 -8.24
N LEU A 11 14.95 -4.00 -7.32
CA LEU A 11 13.80 -4.87 -7.01
C LEU A 11 12.60 -4.09 -6.48
N HIS A 12 12.82 -3.03 -5.72
CA HIS A 12 11.75 -2.16 -5.24
C HIS A 12 11.05 -1.41 -6.38
N VAL A 13 11.83 -0.82 -7.29
CA VAL A 13 11.30 -0.17 -8.50
C VAL A 13 10.57 -1.18 -9.38
N PHE A 14 11.13 -2.36 -9.57
CA PHE A 14 10.49 -3.44 -10.32
C PHE A 14 9.14 -3.86 -9.69
N ALA A 15 9.09 -4.02 -8.37
CA ALA A 15 7.85 -4.31 -7.67
C ALA A 15 6.78 -3.22 -7.87
N ILE A 16 7.18 -1.94 -7.83
CA ILE A 16 6.28 -0.81 -8.10
C ILE A 16 5.76 -0.85 -9.54
N LEU A 17 6.62 -1.13 -10.51
CA LEU A 17 6.22 -1.26 -11.92
C LEU A 17 5.19 -2.38 -12.11
N LEU A 18 5.38 -3.54 -11.46
CA LEU A 18 4.40 -4.63 -11.51
C LEU A 18 3.05 -4.20 -10.91
N VAL A 19 3.05 -3.42 -9.83
CA VAL A 19 1.81 -2.86 -9.25
C VAL A 19 1.11 -1.96 -10.27
N VAL A 20 1.86 -1.03 -10.90
CA VAL A 20 1.29 -0.09 -11.89
C VAL A 20 0.73 -0.86 -13.08
N ILE A 21 1.49 -1.81 -13.64
CA ILE A 21 1.06 -2.62 -14.79
C ILE A 21 -0.20 -3.44 -14.42
N GLY A 22 -0.19 -4.15 -13.29
CA GLY A 22 -1.34 -4.93 -12.84
C GLY A 22 -2.61 -4.09 -12.73
N HIS A 23 -2.51 -2.90 -12.12
CA HIS A 23 -3.66 -2.01 -11.98
C HIS A 23 -4.08 -1.30 -13.28
N SER A 24 -3.18 -1.11 -14.24
CA SER A 24 -3.52 -0.56 -15.56
C SER A 24 -4.34 -1.51 -16.41
N PHE A 25 -4.16 -2.82 -16.23
CA PHE A 25 -4.85 -3.86 -16.98
C PHE A 25 -5.88 -4.64 -16.15
N PHE A 26 -6.38 -4.07 -15.08
CA PHE A 26 -7.28 -4.71 -14.12
C PHE A 26 -8.54 -5.37 -14.73
N GLN A 27 -9.02 -4.88 -15.85
CA GLN A 27 -10.21 -5.42 -16.53
C GLN A 27 -9.88 -6.47 -17.62
N MET A 28 -8.60 -6.75 -17.86
CA MET A 28 -8.19 -7.74 -18.86
C MET A 28 -8.05 -9.12 -18.19
N GLU A 29 -8.87 -10.07 -18.60
CA GLU A 29 -8.66 -11.48 -18.27
C GLU A 29 -7.43 -11.99 -19.03
N SER A 30 -6.29 -11.99 -18.36
CA SER A 30 -5.02 -12.45 -18.93
C SER A 30 -4.22 -13.22 -17.89
N PRO A 31 -3.67 -14.39 -18.23
CA PRO A 31 -2.80 -15.16 -17.33
C PRO A 31 -1.60 -14.37 -16.80
N ILE A 32 -1.13 -13.39 -17.58
CA ILE A 32 -0.02 -12.51 -17.17
C ILE A 32 -0.48 -11.57 -16.05
N VAL A 33 -1.68 -11.00 -16.16
CA VAL A 33 -2.25 -10.13 -15.12
C VAL A 33 -2.49 -10.93 -13.84
N ASP A 34 -3.05 -12.12 -13.93
CA ASP A 34 -3.26 -13.01 -12.77
C ASP A 34 -1.94 -13.37 -12.10
N TRP A 35 -0.91 -13.68 -12.89
CA TRP A 35 0.43 -13.94 -12.37
C TRP A 35 1.01 -12.72 -11.65
N ILE A 36 0.89 -11.51 -12.23
CA ILE A 36 1.32 -10.26 -11.59
C ILE A 36 0.61 -10.07 -10.24
N TYR A 37 -0.70 -10.30 -10.18
CA TYR A 37 -1.48 -10.16 -8.95
C TYR A 37 -1.06 -11.12 -7.84
N GLN A 38 -0.65 -12.34 -8.17
CA GLN A 38 -0.17 -13.31 -7.19
C GLN A 38 1.22 -12.95 -6.64
N PHE A 39 2.05 -12.29 -7.42
CA PHE A 39 3.46 -12.11 -7.11
C PHE A 39 3.83 -10.71 -6.60
N HIS A 40 3.21 -9.63 -7.09
CA HIS A 40 3.68 -8.27 -6.81
C HIS A 40 3.57 -7.86 -5.33
N VAL A 41 2.50 -8.26 -4.63
CA VAL A 41 2.30 -7.92 -3.21
C VAL A 41 3.28 -8.68 -2.30
N PRO A 42 3.43 -10.01 -2.40
CA PRO A 42 4.47 -10.75 -1.67
C PRO A 42 5.88 -10.21 -1.92
N LEU A 43 6.22 -9.90 -3.16
CA LEU A 43 7.51 -9.31 -3.51
C LEU A 43 7.75 -7.98 -2.80
N PHE A 44 6.73 -7.11 -2.80
CA PHE A 44 6.81 -5.82 -2.13
C PHE A 44 7.04 -5.95 -0.62
N PHE A 45 6.33 -6.86 0.04
CA PHE A 45 6.52 -7.15 1.47
C PHE A 45 7.90 -7.73 1.75
N PHE A 46 8.37 -8.66 0.92
CA PHE A 46 9.69 -9.24 1.05
C PHE A 46 10.80 -8.19 0.94
N VAL A 47 10.77 -7.36 -0.09
CA VAL A 47 11.76 -6.29 -0.31
C VAL A 47 11.71 -5.27 0.83
N SER A 48 10.52 -4.89 1.29
CA SER A 48 10.35 -3.95 2.41
C SER A 48 10.92 -4.50 3.71
N GLY A 49 10.67 -5.77 4.03
CA GLY A 49 11.21 -6.45 5.20
C GLY A 49 12.73 -6.59 5.15
N TYR A 50 13.28 -6.95 3.99
CA TYR A 50 14.72 -7.03 3.79
C TYR A 50 15.41 -5.67 3.97
N LEU A 51 14.91 -4.62 3.31
CA LEU A 51 15.45 -3.27 3.45
C LEU A 51 15.37 -2.76 4.89
N PHE A 52 14.31 -3.14 5.59
CA PHE A 52 14.21 -2.88 7.03
C PHE A 52 15.35 -3.53 7.79
N ASN A 53 15.54 -4.84 7.65
CA ASN A 53 16.59 -5.58 8.34
C ASN A 53 17.99 -4.98 8.07
N VAL A 54 18.28 -4.66 6.81
CA VAL A 54 19.57 -4.03 6.42
C VAL A 54 19.73 -2.63 7.05
N SER A 55 18.65 -1.85 7.16
CA SER A 55 18.67 -0.50 7.71
C SER A 55 18.83 -0.47 9.23
N VAL A 56 18.38 -1.52 9.91
CA VAL A 56 18.41 -1.66 11.37
C VAL A 56 19.71 -2.31 11.85
N LYS A 57 20.33 -3.14 11.01
CA LYS A 57 21.52 -3.92 11.37
C LYS A 57 22.63 -3.04 11.92
N GLY A 58 23.02 -3.27 13.19
CA GLY A 58 24.08 -2.54 13.89
C GLY A 58 23.70 -1.16 14.43
N LYS A 59 22.40 -0.80 14.42
CA LYS A 59 21.92 0.46 14.99
C LYS A 59 21.02 0.17 16.19
N GLN A 60 21.26 0.88 17.28
CA GLN A 60 20.29 0.95 18.37
C GLN A 60 19.13 1.85 17.93
N ILE A 61 18.02 1.22 17.51
CA ILE A 61 16.83 1.95 17.11
C ILE A 61 15.85 1.96 18.27
N GLN A 62 15.41 3.14 18.67
CA GLN A 62 14.32 3.27 19.63
C GLN A 62 13.01 2.90 18.94
N PRO A 63 12.31 1.84 19.38
CA PRO A 63 11.14 1.29 18.67
C PRO A 63 10.05 2.34 18.43
N HIS A 64 9.76 3.20 19.42
CA HIS A 64 8.73 4.23 19.31
C HIS A 64 9.05 5.29 18.24
N ILE A 65 10.32 5.72 18.11
CA ILE A 65 10.72 6.68 17.06
C ILE A 65 10.64 6.03 15.68
N PHE A 66 11.01 4.78 15.58
CA PHE A 66 10.91 4.03 14.34
C PHE A 66 9.44 3.87 13.91
N LEU A 67 8.58 3.42 14.82
CA LEU A 67 7.15 3.25 14.54
C LEU A 67 6.47 4.55 14.14
N SER A 68 6.73 5.64 14.85
CA SER A 68 6.13 6.95 14.53
C SER A 68 6.54 7.42 13.13
N ARG A 69 7.79 7.23 12.73
CA ARG A 69 8.24 7.54 11.36
C ARG A 69 7.57 6.67 10.30
N LYS A 70 7.34 5.39 10.60
CA LYS A 70 6.62 4.47 9.70
C LYS A 70 5.13 4.81 9.63
N ALA A 71 4.51 5.14 10.77
CA ALA A 71 3.12 5.59 10.81
C ALA A 71 2.92 6.83 9.91
N VAL A 72 3.74 7.86 10.08
CA VAL A 72 3.65 9.05 9.24
C VAL A 72 3.84 8.74 7.76
N ARG A 73 4.78 7.86 7.41
CA ARG A 73 5.07 7.52 6.00
C ARG A 73 4.03 6.62 5.33
N LEU A 74 3.33 5.79 6.09
CA LEU A 74 2.40 4.79 5.57
C LEU A 74 0.94 5.16 5.84
N LEU A 75 0.61 5.57 7.07
CA LEU A 75 -0.76 5.86 7.45
C LEU A 75 -1.19 7.28 7.04
N LEU A 76 -0.28 8.27 7.09
CA LEU A 76 -0.64 9.63 6.65
C LEU A 76 -1.11 9.67 5.19
N PRO A 77 -0.36 9.10 4.20
CA PRO A 77 -0.84 9.05 2.82
C PRO A 77 -2.10 8.20 2.68
N TYR A 78 -2.25 7.12 3.46
CA TYR A 78 -3.47 6.32 3.46
C TYR A 78 -4.70 7.16 3.82
N PHE A 79 -4.68 7.86 4.96
CA PHE A 79 -5.79 8.70 5.39
C PHE A 79 -6.00 9.91 4.49
N ALA A 80 -4.91 10.59 4.10
CA ALA A 80 -4.98 11.78 3.25
C ALA A 80 -5.59 11.46 1.88
N LEU A 81 -5.10 10.44 1.19
CA LEU A 81 -5.59 10.06 -0.13
C LEU A 81 -7.01 9.47 -0.06
N SER A 82 -7.32 8.68 0.97
CA SER A 82 -8.66 8.16 1.17
C SER A 82 -9.68 9.28 1.35
N THR A 83 -9.36 10.28 2.17
CA THR A 83 -10.22 11.44 2.39
C THR A 83 -10.32 12.33 1.13
N LEU A 84 -9.19 12.59 0.47
CA LEU A 84 -9.16 13.41 -0.73
C LEU A 84 -9.98 12.80 -1.88
N LEU A 85 -9.94 11.49 -2.03
CA LEU A 85 -10.66 10.78 -3.09
C LEU A 85 -12.12 10.48 -2.74
N PHE A 86 -12.49 10.56 -1.46
CA PHE A 86 -13.86 10.28 -1.04
C PHE A 86 -14.86 11.25 -1.68
N VAL A 87 -14.59 12.55 -1.61
CA VAL A 87 -15.50 13.58 -2.14
C VAL A 87 -15.76 13.41 -3.65
N PRO A 88 -14.74 13.38 -4.53
CA PRO A 88 -14.99 13.17 -5.96
C PRO A 88 -15.66 11.83 -6.27
N LYS A 89 -15.36 10.76 -5.52
CA LYS A 89 -16.00 9.46 -5.72
C LYS A 89 -17.47 9.44 -5.31
N VAL A 90 -17.85 10.17 -4.27
CA VAL A 90 -19.27 10.37 -3.90
C VAL A 90 -20.00 11.15 -4.98
N LEU A 91 -19.40 12.25 -5.47
CA LEU A 91 -20.01 13.06 -6.52
C LEU A 91 -20.19 12.31 -7.85
N LEU A 92 -19.25 11.44 -8.17
CA LEU A 92 -19.26 10.61 -9.39
C LEU A 92 -19.82 9.20 -9.17
N SER A 93 -20.41 8.93 -8.00
CA SER A 93 -20.83 7.57 -7.61
C SER A 93 -21.79 6.91 -8.59
N GLN A 94 -22.68 7.71 -9.22
CA GLN A 94 -23.64 7.22 -10.23
C GLN A 94 -22.96 6.69 -11.51
N PHE A 95 -21.71 7.09 -11.77
CA PHE A 95 -20.95 6.64 -12.95
C PHE A 95 -19.94 5.53 -12.59
N MET A 96 -19.88 5.11 -11.31
CA MET A 96 -18.91 4.15 -10.85
C MET A 96 -19.46 2.74 -10.78
N VAL A 97 -18.60 1.75 -11.03
CA VAL A 97 -18.90 0.32 -10.89
C VAL A 97 -19.27 -0.04 -9.44
N ARG A 98 -18.72 0.71 -8.47
CA ARG A 98 -19.05 0.58 -7.03
C ARG A 98 -19.47 1.94 -6.51
N PRO A 99 -20.79 2.24 -6.48
CA PRO A 99 -21.28 3.49 -5.95
C PRO A 99 -21.00 3.60 -4.45
N ILE A 100 -20.67 4.82 -4.02
CA ILE A 100 -20.38 5.13 -2.61
C ILE A 100 -21.49 6.06 -2.12
N GLN A 101 -22.09 5.73 -0.97
CA GLN A 101 -23.08 6.58 -0.34
C GLN A 101 -22.39 7.70 0.47
N ALA A 102 -22.94 8.90 0.37
CA ALA A 102 -22.50 10.06 1.16
C ALA A 102 -22.98 9.94 2.60
N SER A 103 -22.35 9.07 3.39
CA SER A 103 -22.69 8.86 4.79
C SER A 103 -21.44 8.90 5.67
N TRP A 104 -21.56 9.47 6.86
CA TRP A 104 -20.50 9.46 7.87
C TRP A 104 -20.10 8.04 8.28
N SER A 105 -21.07 7.12 8.37
CA SER A 105 -20.80 5.72 8.68
C SER A 105 -19.95 5.06 7.59
N GLU A 106 -20.24 5.29 6.32
CA GLU A 106 -19.45 4.76 5.20
C GLU A 106 -18.04 5.36 5.18
N TYR A 107 -17.91 6.66 5.45
CA TYR A 107 -16.60 7.30 5.54
C TYR A 107 -15.73 6.69 6.66
N VAL A 108 -16.26 6.52 7.86
CA VAL A 108 -15.53 5.94 9.00
C VAL A 108 -15.21 4.47 8.73
N LEU A 109 -16.15 3.70 8.21
CA LEU A 109 -15.93 2.29 7.86
C LEU A 109 -14.85 2.13 6.80
N MET A 110 -14.80 3.01 5.80
CA MET A 110 -13.75 3.04 4.79
C MET A 110 -12.35 3.25 5.38
N LEU A 111 -12.23 4.11 6.40
CA LEU A 111 -10.95 4.39 7.06
C LEU A 111 -10.49 3.24 7.97
N ILE A 112 -11.43 2.57 8.65
CA ILE A 112 -11.14 1.48 9.58
C ILE A 112 -10.91 0.17 8.84
N TYR A 113 -11.69 -0.10 7.78
CA TYR A 113 -11.63 -1.32 7.00
C TYR A 113 -10.97 -1.05 5.63
N PRO A 114 -9.66 -1.25 5.49
CA PRO A 114 -8.92 -0.91 4.28
C PRO A 114 -9.47 -1.55 2.99
N TYR A 115 -10.08 -2.73 3.08
CA TYR A 115 -10.69 -3.41 1.93
C TYR A 115 -11.98 -2.73 1.43
N ARG A 116 -12.63 -1.89 2.27
CA ARG A 116 -13.79 -1.06 1.90
C ARG A 116 -13.39 0.32 1.40
N ASN A 117 -12.09 0.59 1.31
CA ASN A 117 -11.58 1.90 0.91
C ASN A 117 -12.05 2.29 -0.48
N VAL A 118 -12.17 3.60 -0.71
CA VAL A 118 -12.50 4.20 -2.02
C VAL A 118 -11.59 3.71 -3.15
N ASN A 119 -10.36 3.37 -2.82
CA ASN A 119 -9.46 2.66 -3.71
C ASN A 119 -9.04 1.34 -3.05
N GLY A 120 -9.49 0.23 -3.63
CA GLY A 120 -9.20 -1.10 -3.13
C GLY A 120 -7.71 -1.44 -3.02
N SER A 121 -6.83 -0.69 -3.68
CA SER A 121 -5.38 -0.91 -3.59
C SER A 121 -4.75 -0.38 -2.30
N TYR A 122 -5.43 0.47 -1.54
CA TYR A 122 -4.83 1.12 -0.36
C TYR A 122 -4.71 0.21 0.87
N TRP A 123 -5.33 -0.97 0.87
CA TRP A 123 -5.26 -1.93 1.97
C TRP A 123 -3.82 -2.34 2.34
N PHE A 124 -2.90 -2.30 1.39
CA PHE A 124 -1.51 -2.73 1.62
C PHE A 124 -0.74 -1.78 2.55
N LEU A 125 -1.07 -0.47 2.59
CA LEU A 125 -0.39 0.52 3.42
C LEU A 125 -0.56 0.25 4.93
N PRO A 126 -1.78 0.11 5.47
CA PRO A 126 -1.96 -0.26 6.87
C PRO A 126 -1.47 -1.69 7.16
N THR A 127 -1.59 -2.63 6.23
CA THR A 127 -1.05 -3.97 6.40
C THR A 127 0.48 -3.96 6.53
N LEU A 128 1.17 -3.20 5.68
CA LEU A 128 2.62 -3.04 5.78
C LEU A 128 3.03 -2.36 7.10
N PHE A 129 2.24 -1.39 7.57
CA PHE A 129 2.47 -0.78 8.87
C PHE A 129 2.32 -1.79 10.01
N LEU A 130 1.28 -2.62 10.00
CA LEU A 130 1.08 -3.68 11.00
C LEU A 130 2.23 -4.69 11.00
N LEU A 131 2.77 -5.06 9.85
CA LEU A 131 3.94 -5.93 9.78
C LEU A 131 5.17 -5.31 10.45
N PHE A 132 5.39 -4.01 10.31
CA PHE A 132 6.46 -3.30 11.03
C PHE A 132 6.17 -3.15 12.52
N PHE A 133 4.92 -3.14 12.93
CA PHE A 133 4.52 -3.08 14.35
C PHE A 133 4.77 -4.42 15.06
N LEU A 134 4.65 -5.54 14.35
CA LEU A 134 4.81 -6.89 14.91
C LEU A 134 6.27 -7.39 14.95
N GLN A 135 7.23 -6.64 14.38
CA GLN A 135 8.67 -6.93 14.41
C GLN A 135 9.37 -6.29 15.59
#